data_fbc33b24bc12623fd9989f40008ab317
#
_entry.id   fbc33b24bc12623fd9989f40008ab317
#
_cell.length_a   1.000
_cell.length_b   1.000
_cell.length_c   1.000
_cell.angle_alpha   90.00
_cell.angle_beta   90.00
_cell.angle_gamma   90.00
#
_symmetry.space_group_name_H-M   'P 1'
#
loop_
_entity.id
_entity.type
_entity.pdbx_description
1 polymer ?
#
loop_
_entity_poly.entity_id
_entity_poly.type
_entity_poly.pdbx_seq_one_letter_code
_entity_poly.pdbx_strand_id
1 'polypeptide(L)'
;MNKKNIFIWTLYDFANSIVSIVFYLHFSQWLVIDKGVSDFWYNMIFTIGSVLLLLTAPILGSIADRTGRQQKYLNSITIITFFCFLGASIVTLFLSDKFFLAALFFLLANYFYQFSFVFYNALLSYIAPKENWGKVSGIGQAGNWLGQIAGLAVTLPLAGGAVYLIGEVGRAQAFLPSVIIFFILAIPMLIFFKLPKKEYVPIRINLKEEYKIQWNKFRDLISDVNMKYFLLAYFFFNDAIITVANNFPIYLQNVFEINDKTKTMILGGALITSVFGAYFSGIIADKIGLKKTLKFVLGIWVIFLPLLGIINNLNIFIGLCIIYGFIFGSIWTITRAAMTALTPKEKLNYGFSFYTLAERVSTFIGPLSWGLITLLLASLGAVRYRVAMIVMAIFIAIGLYLIKKVKISEHKENELRASLTR
;
A
#
# COMPACT_ATOMS: atom_id res chain seq x y z
N MET A 1 -0.99 2.03 28.21
CA MET A 1 -0.50 2.43 26.86
C MET A 1 0.81 3.21 26.97
N ASN A 2 1.84 2.79 26.26
CA ASN A 2 3.11 3.54 26.20
C ASN A 2 3.02 4.61 25.10
N LYS A 3 2.63 5.83 25.48
CA LYS A 3 2.46 6.96 24.54
C LYS A 3 3.72 7.22 23.68
N LYS A 4 4.92 7.05 24.26
CA LYS A 4 6.19 7.22 23.55
C LYS A 4 6.33 6.19 22.42
N ASN A 5 6.05 4.92 22.68
CA ASN A 5 6.15 3.87 21.64
C ASN A 5 5.09 4.05 20.55
N ILE A 6 3.88 4.51 20.89
CA ILE A 6 2.85 4.82 19.91
C ILE A 6 3.29 5.98 19.00
N PHE A 7 3.85 7.05 19.58
CA PHE A 7 4.37 8.17 18.80
C PHE A 7 5.51 7.73 17.85
N ILE A 8 6.49 6.97 18.35
CA ILE A 8 7.62 6.48 17.55
C ILE A 8 7.12 5.55 16.43
N TRP A 9 6.14 4.68 16.72
CA TRP A 9 5.53 3.78 15.76
C TRP A 9 4.79 4.55 14.66
N THR A 10 4.00 5.57 15.02
CA THR A 10 3.33 6.46 14.05
C THR A 10 4.31 7.28 13.22
N LEU A 11 5.38 7.81 13.85
CA LEU A 11 6.42 8.57 13.17
C LEU A 11 7.16 7.72 12.13
N TYR A 12 7.36 6.44 12.41
CA TYR A 12 7.95 5.50 11.46
C TYR A 12 7.06 5.31 10.22
N ASP A 13 5.74 5.18 10.38
CA ASP A 13 4.81 5.09 9.27
C ASP A 13 4.74 6.39 8.46
N PHE A 14 4.72 7.54 9.14
CA PHE A 14 4.85 8.85 8.52
C PHE A 14 6.12 8.96 7.66
N ALA A 15 7.27 8.55 8.19
CA ALA A 15 8.56 8.56 7.48
C ALA A 15 8.55 7.67 6.24
N ASN A 16 8.06 6.44 6.36
CA ASN A 16 7.91 5.50 5.24
C ASN A 16 7.00 6.06 4.15
N SER A 17 5.95 6.78 4.54
CA SER A 17 4.97 7.34 3.61
C SER A 17 5.54 8.49 2.79
N ILE A 18 6.48 9.27 3.34
CA ILE A 18 7.20 10.32 2.60
C ILE A 18 7.97 9.70 1.43
N VAL A 19 8.83 8.73 1.70
CA VAL A 19 9.68 8.15 0.65
C VAL A 19 8.85 7.37 -0.37
N SER A 20 7.83 6.63 0.09
CA SER A 20 7.02 5.81 -0.82
C SER A 20 6.24 6.65 -1.82
N ILE A 21 5.55 7.71 -1.39
CA ILE A 21 4.76 8.54 -2.31
C ILE A 21 5.65 9.24 -3.34
N VAL A 22 6.84 9.67 -2.94
CA VAL A 22 7.79 10.32 -3.83
C VAL A 22 8.28 9.38 -4.91
N PHE A 23 8.67 8.14 -4.55
CA PHE A 23 9.08 7.16 -5.52
C PHE A 23 7.91 6.68 -6.39
N TYR A 24 6.74 6.43 -5.82
CA TYR A 24 5.59 6.00 -6.62
C TYR A 24 5.14 7.07 -7.62
N LEU A 25 5.21 8.35 -7.25
CA LEU A 25 4.84 9.46 -8.13
C LEU A 25 5.95 9.78 -9.13
N HIS A 26 7.15 10.08 -8.66
CA HIS A 26 8.18 10.66 -9.50
C HIS A 26 9.06 9.62 -10.20
N PHE A 27 9.36 8.47 -9.55
CA PHE A 27 10.17 7.44 -10.19
C PHE A 27 9.44 6.73 -11.33
N SER A 28 8.11 6.53 -11.20
CA SER A 28 7.29 6.01 -12.28
C SER A 28 7.41 6.86 -13.54
N GLN A 29 7.35 8.18 -13.37
CA GLN A 29 7.44 9.13 -14.47
C GLN A 29 8.86 9.29 -14.98
N TRP A 30 9.85 9.33 -14.07
CA TRP A 30 11.27 9.38 -14.47
C TRP A 30 11.65 8.16 -15.33
N LEU A 31 11.24 6.95 -14.91
CA LEU A 31 11.56 5.73 -15.65
C LEU A 31 10.81 5.64 -16.98
N VAL A 32 9.49 5.89 -16.98
CA VAL A 32 8.63 5.67 -18.15
C VAL A 32 8.64 6.87 -19.09
N ILE A 33 8.55 8.10 -18.57
CA ILE A 33 8.44 9.30 -19.40
C ILE A 33 9.81 9.86 -19.75
N ASP A 34 10.72 10.07 -18.75
CA ASP A 34 11.98 10.74 -19.01
C ASP A 34 13.00 9.80 -19.65
N LYS A 35 13.02 8.49 -19.28
CA LYS A 35 13.94 7.50 -19.84
C LYS A 35 13.31 6.62 -20.92
N GLY A 36 12.02 6.76 -21.21
CA GLY A 36 11.33 6.04 -22.30
C GLY A 36 11.20 4.53 -22.07
N VAL A 37 11.33 4.06 -20.82
CA VAL A 37 11.17 2.64 -20.48
C VAL A 37 9.70 2.27 -20.56
N SER A 38 9.39 1.11 -21.15
CA SER A 38 8.02 0.62 -21.24
C SER A 38 7.38 0.48 -19.84
N ASP A 39 6.10 0.85 -19.72
CA ASP A 39 5.27 0.63 -18.53
C ASP A 39 5.31 -0.81 -18.04
N PHE A 40 5.51 -1.77 -18.94
CA PHE A 40 5.67 -3.18 -18.60
C PHE A 40 6.78 -3.39 -17.56
N TRP A 41 7.97 -2.84 -17.78
CA TRP A 41 9.09 -3.00 -16.86
C TRP A 41 8.88 -2.30 -15.52
N TYR A 42 8.22 -1.13 -15.52
CA TYR A 42 7.82 -0.47 -14.28
C TYR A 42 6.86 -1.34 -13.46
N ASN A 43 5.85 -1.90 -14.10
CA ASN A 43 4.89 -2.78 -13.43
C ASN A 43 5.50 -4.12 -12.99
N MET A 44 6.51 -4.62 -13.71
CA MET A 44 7.26 -5.82 -13.30
C MET A 44 7.99 -5.65 -11.96
N ILE A 45 8.36 -4.42 -11.58
CA ILE A 45 8.94 -4.13 -10.26
C ILE A 45 7.98 -4.57 -9.14
N PHE A 46 6.71 -4.22 -9.25
CA PHE A 46 5.69 -4.61 -8.26
C PHE A 46 5.38 -6.10 -8.32
N THR A 47 5.22 -6.64 -9.51
CA THR A 47 4.95 -8.07 -9.72
C THR A 47 6.04 -8.94 -9.11
N ILE A 48 7.32 -8.68 -9.43
CA ILE A 48 8.46 -9.42 -8.89
C ILE A 48 8.55 -9.23 -7.37
N GLY A 49 8.42 -7.99 -6.89
CA GLY A 49 8.43 -7.67 -5.46
C GLY A 49 7.36 -8.44 -4.68
N SER A 50 6.14 -8.54 -5.22
CA SER A 50 5.04 -9.28 -4.61
C SER A 50 5.27 -10.79 -4.59
N VAL A 51 5.83 -11.36 -5.66
CA VAL A 51 6.22 -12.79 -5.70
C VAL A 51 7.28 -13.08 -4.64
N LEU A 52 8.33 -12.26 -4.56
CA LEU A 52 9.36 -12.41 -3.54
C LEU A 52 8.78 -12.31 -2.13
N LEU A 53 7.84 -11.39 -1.91
CA LEU A 53 7.19 -11.21 -0.62
C LEU A 53 6.31 -12.41 -0.26
N LEU A 54 5.56 -12.96 -1.22
CA LEU A 54 4.74 -14.16 -1.03
C LEU A 54 5.60 -15.34 -0.56
N LEU A 55 6.80 -15.48 -1.12
CA LEU A 55 7.71 -16.57 -0.78
C LEU A 55 8.41 -16.37 0.58
N THR A 56 8.73 -15.14 0.94
CA THR A 56 9.62 -14.86 2.08
C THR A 56 8.88 -14.42 3.35
N ALA A 57 7.81 -13.62 3.22
CA ALA A 57 7.15 -12.99 4.36
C ALA A 57 6.52 -13.99 5.35
N PRO A 58 5.85 -15.08 4.94
CA PRO A 58 5.28 -16.03 5.87
C PRO A 58 6.33 -16.70 6.76
N ILE A 59 7.50 -17.01 6.18
CA ILE A 59 8.58 -17.71 6.87
C ILE A 59 9.28 -16.75 7.85
N LEU A 60 9.76 -15.63 7.35
CA LEU A 60 10.54 -14.69 8.17
C LEU A 60 9.66 -14.03 9.24
N GLY A 61 8.38 -13.78 8.95
CA GLY A 61 7.40 -13.34 9.94
C GLY A 61 7.24 -14.38 11.07
N SER A 62 7.06 -15.65 10.73
CA SER A 62 6.96 -16.74 11.71
C SER A 62 8.22 -16.88 12.56
N ILE A 63 9.39 -16.83 11.94
CA ILE A 63 10.67 -16.88 12.65
C ILE A 63 10.81 -15.72 13.62
N ALA A 64 10.46 -14.49 13.19
CA ALA A 64 10.51 -13.33 14.03
C ALA A 64 9.57 -13.41 15.23
N ASP A 65 8.35 -13.94 15.03
CA ASP A 65 7.36 -14.14 16.10
C ASP A 65 7.83 -15.17 17.14
N ARG A 66 8.37 -16.30 16.68
CA ARG A 66 8.85 -17.38 17.56
C ARG A 66 10.10 -16.99 18.32
N THR A 67 11.00 -16.24 17.67
CA THR A 67 12.25 -15.78 18.31
C THR A 67 12.08 -14.52 19.15
N GLY A 68 10.92 -13.83 19.08
CA GLY A 68 10.70 -12.55 19.74
C GLY A 68 11.56 -11.41 19.21
N ARG A 69 12.10 -11.54 17.98
CA ARG A 69 13.06 -10.58 17.38
C ARG A 69 12.46 -9.64 16.34
N GLN A 70 11.15 -9.39 16.37
CA GLN A 70 10.45 -8.54 15.39
C GLN A 70 11.13 -7.19 15.19
N GLN A 71 11.50 -6.51 16.29
CA GLN A 71 12.18 -5.22 16.22
C GLN A 71 13.55 -5.31 15.54
N LYS A 72 14.33 -6.38 15.81
CA LYS A 72 15.65 -6.56 15.20
C LYS A 72 15.54 -6.76 13.69
N TYR A 73 14.56 -7.57 13.24
CA TYR A 73 14.28 -7.75 11.81
C TYR A 73 13.80 -6.45 11.17
N LEU A 74 12.88 -5.71 11.83
CA LEU A 74 12.43 -4.41 11.34
C LEU A 74 13.60 -3.44 11.16
N ASN A 75 14.46 -3.32 12.17
CA ASN A 75 15.61 -2.43 12.12
C ASN A 75 16.56 -2.78 10.96
N SER A 76 16.91 -4.06 10.81
CA SER A 76 17.80 -4.51 9.72
C SER A 76 17.19 -4.23 8.36
N ILE A 77 15.90 -4.55 8.17
CA ILE A 77 15.20 -4.32 6.90
C ILE A 77 15.06 -2.82 6.61
N THR A 78 14.79 -1.99 7.61
CA THR A 78 14.73 -0.52 7.43
C THR A 78 16.07 0.04 6.93
N ILE A 79 17.19 -0.44 7.49
CA ILE A 79 18.53 -0.04 7.05
C ILE A 79 18.78 -0.48 5.59
N ILE A 80 18.42 -1.72 5.24
CA ILE A 80 18.55 -2.23 3.88
C ILE A 80 17.68 -1.41 2.92
N THR A 81 16.42 -1.12 3.31
CA THR A 81 15.49 -0.27 2.54
C THR A 81 16.10 1.10 2.27
N PHE A 82 16.70 1.72 3.29
CA PHE A 82 17.39 2.99 3.15
C PHE A 82 18.50 2.93 2.10
N PHE A 83 19.41 1.94 2.20
CA PHE A 83 20.51 1.83 1.22
C PHE A 83 20.01 1.52 -0.19
N CYS A 84 18.93 0.76 -0.35
CA CYS A 84 18.34 0.51 -1.66
C CYS A 84 17.73 1.79 -2.25
N PHE A 85 16.95 2.57 -1.48
CA PHE A 85 16.43 3.85 -1.94
C PHE A 85 17.55 4.87 -2.20
N LEU A 86 18.59 4.89 -1.36
CA LEU A 86 19.77 5.73 -1.56
C LEU A 86 20.49 5.36 -2.87
N GLY A 87 20.68 4.07 -3.12
CA GLY A 87 21.27 3.58 -4.37
C GLY A 87 20.46 4.00 -5.59
N ALA A 88 19.12 3.83 -5.55
CA ALA A 88 18.25 4.33 -6.60
C ALA A 88 18.41 5.84 -6.80
N SER A 89 18.46 6.64 -5.72
CA SER A 89 18.63 8.09 -5.78
C SER A 89 19.97 8.51 -6.37
N ILE A 90 21.06 7.85 -5.99
CA ILE A 90 22.40 8.13 -6.52
C ILE A 90 22.46 7.80 -8.01
N VAL A 91 21.91 6.66 -8.43
CA VAL A 91 21.92 6.27 -9.83
C VAL A 91 21.08 7.23 -10.68
N THR A 92 19.90 7.65 -10.19
CA THR A 92 19.06 8.61 -10.93
C THR A 92 19.72 9.99 -11.06
N LEU A 93 20.51 10.44 -10.06
CA LEU A 93 21.13 11.75 -10.04
C LEU A 93 22.44 11.83 -10.84
N PHE A 94 23.25 10.76 -10.81
CA PHE A 94 24.63 10.82 -11.33
C PHE A 94 24.91 9.82 -12.44
N LEU A 95 24.08 8.80 -12.62
CA LEU A 95 24.25 7.73 -13.59
C LEU A 95 22.95 7.48 -14.35
N SER A 96 22.29 8.54 -14.77
CA SER A 96 20.93 8.50 -15.31
C SER A 96 20.76 7.64 -16.55
N ASP A 97 21.85 7.35 -17.28
CA ASP A 97 21.87 6.41 -18.40
C ASP A 97 21.74 4.95 -17.96
N LYS A 98 22.08 4.66 -16.68
CA LYS A 98 21.95 3.32 -16.09
C LYS A 98 20.59 3.10 -15.45
N PHE A 99 19.53 3.47 -16.13
CA PHE A 99 18.16 3.44 -15.60
C PHE A 99 17.70 2.04 -15.18
N PHE A 100 18.19 0.96 -15.79
CA PHE A 100 17.91 -0.40 -15.31
C PHE A 100 18.53 -0.69 -13.94
N LEU A 101 19.69 -0.11 -13.63
CA LEU A 101 20.29 -0.22 -12.31
C LEU A 101 19.46 0.54 -11.27
N ALA A 102 18.95 1.74 -11.61
CA ALA A 102 18.03 2.47 -10.77
C ALA A 102 16.73 1.67 -10.52
N ALA A 103 16.18 1.03 -11.55
CA ALA A 103 15.00 0.17 -11.47
C ALA A 103 15.26 -1.05 -10.57
N LEU A 104 16.43 -1.67 -10.64
CA LEU A 104 16.83 -2.77 -9.76
C LEU A 104 16.91 -2.32 -8.30
N PHE A 105 17.55 -1.19 -8.02
CA PHE A 105 17.57 -0.62 -6.65
C PHE A 105 16.18 -0.28 -6.16
N PHE A 106 15.30 0.26 -7.01
CA PHE A 106 13.91 0.55 -6.64
C PHE A 106 13.10 -0.73 -6.40
N LEU A 107 13.29 -1.79 -7.19
CA LEU A 107 12.68 -3.09 -6.96
C LEU A 107 13.06 -3.63 -5.57
N LEU A 108 14.35 -3.63 -5.24
CA LEU A 108 14.82 -4.06 -3.93
C LEU A 108 14.30 -3.16 -2.81
N ALA A 109 14.33 -1.85 -3.01
CA ALA A 109 13.79 -0.89 -2.06
C ALA A 109 12.30 -1.13 -1.80
N ASN A 110 11.50 -1.29 -2.85
CA ASN A 110 10.06 -1.57 -2.74
C ASN A 110 9.80 -2.92 -2.05
N TYR A 111 10.55 -3.96 -2.40
CA TYR A 111 10.44 -5.27 -1.75
C TYR A 111 10.71 -5.16 -0.24
N PHE A 112 11.87 -4.60 0.18
CA PHE A 112 12.21 -4.47 1.60
C PHE A 112 11.29 -3.49 2.32
N TYR A 113 10.85 -2.42 1.67
CA TYR A 113 9.85 -1.52 2.19
C TYR A 113 8.53 -2.26 2.52
N GLN A 114 7.97 -3.01 1.58
CA GLN A 114 6.76 -3.79 1.81
C GLN A 114 6.98 -4.86 2.88
N PHE A 115 8.16 -5.47 2.90
CA PHE A 115 8.51 -6.49 3.87
C PHE A 115 8.63 -5.92 5.29
N SER A 116 9.09 -4.67 5.46
CA SER A 116 9.16 -4.01 6.76
C SER A 116 7.80 -3.96 7.47
N PHE A 117 6.71 -3.82 6.72
CA PHE A 117 5.36 -3.75 7.27
C PHE A 117 4.88 -5.07 7.90
N VAL A 118 5.44 -6.21 7.50
CA VAL A 118 5.14 -7.50 8.17
C VAL A 118 5.54 -7.41 9.64
N PHE A 119 6.71 -6.84 9.94
CA PHE A 119 7.19 -6.68 11.31
C PHE A 119 6.58 -5.45 11.99
N TYR A 120 6.45 -4.34 11.28
CA TYR A 120 5.84 -3.12 11.78
C TYR A 120 4.41 -3.34 12.29
N ASN A 121 3.56 -4.00 11.50
CA ASN A 121 2.19 -4.28 11.90
C ASN A 121 2.11 -5.23 13.11
N ALA A 122 3.03 -6.19 13.23
CA ALA A 122 3.10 -7.08 14.39
C ALA A 122 3.39 -6.34 15.70
N LEU A 123 4.09 -5.19 15.65
CA LEU A 123 4.40 -4.39 16.82
C LEU A 123 3.16 -3.77 17.49
N LEU A 124 2.05 -3.62 16.77
CA LEU A 124 0.81 -3.08 17.32
C LEU A 124 0.37 -3.85 18.58
N SER A 125 0.53 -5.17 18.58
CA SER A 125 0.16 -6.04 19.72
C SER A 125 1.02 -5.81 20.98
N TYR A 126 2.19 -5.20 20.83
CA TYR A 126 3.10 -4.90 21.94
C TYR A 126 2.95 -3.48 22.49
N ILE A 127 2.43 -2.54 21.70
CA ILE A 127 2.31 -1.12 22.08
C ILE A 127 0.94 -0.76 22.62
N ALA A 128 -0.08 -1.56 22.32
CA ALA A 128 -1.46 -1.32 22.75
C ALA A 128 -2.16 -2.62 23.18
N PRO A 129 -3.04 -2.58 24.21
CA PRO A 129 -3.96 -3.66 24.52
C PRO A 129 -5.00 -3.81 23.40
N LYS A 130 -5.61 -5.00 23.30
CA LYS A 130 -6.53 -5.36 22.20
C LYS A 130 -7.68 -4.36 22.02
N GLU A 131 -8.21 -3.85 23.10
CA GLU A 131 -9.32 -2.88 23.15
C GLU A 131 -8.96 -1.55 22.47
N ASN A 132 -7.69 -1.23 22.37
CA ASN A 132 -7.16 0.02 21.79
C ASN A 132 -6.50 -0.15 20.41
N TRP A 133 -6.47 -1.36 19.84
CA TRP A 133 -5.83 -1.59 18.54
C TRP A 133 -6.44 -0.75 17.43
N GLY A 134 -7.77 -0.62 17.39
CA GLY A 134 -8.44 0.23 16.41
C GLY A 134 -8.02 1.69 16.49
N LYS A 135 -8.00 2.25 17.72
CA LYS A 135 -7.59 3.63 17.97
C LYS A 135 -6.12 3.87 17.57
N VAL A 136 -5.22 2.98 17.99
CA VAL A 136 -3.77 3.13 17.70
C VAL A 136 -3.50 2.92 16.21
N SER A 137 -4.15 1.95 15.57
CA SER A 137 -4.09 1.74 14.12
C SER A 137 -4.60 2.97 13.35
N GLY A 138 -5.68 3.61 13.82
CA GLY A 138 -6.19 4.86 13.24
C GLY A 138 -5.19 6.02 13.33
N ILE A 139 -4.49 6.15 14.46
CA ILE A 139 -3.42 7.15 14.62
C ILE A 139 -2.27 6.86 13.64
N GLY A 140 -1.86 5.59 13.48
CA GLY A 140 -0.87 5.20 12.49
C GLY A 140 -1.29 5.56 11.08
N GLN A 141 -2.53 5.24 10.71
CA GLN A 141 -3.08 5.56 9.38
C GLN A 141 -3.15 7.07 9.12
N ALA A 142 -3.48 7.87 10.13
CA ALA A 142 -3.41 9.33 10.02
C ALA A 142 -1.97 9.81 9.79
N GLY A 143 -1.00 9.22 10.51
CA GLY A 143 0.43 9.46 10.27
C GLY A 143 0.84 9.13 8.84
N ASN A 144 0.37 8.01 8.30
CA ASN A 144 0.61 7.61 6.91
C ASN A 144 0.10 8.65 5.91
N TRP A 145 -1.15 9.10 5.99
CA TRP A 145 -1.70 10.11 5.10
C TRP A 145 -0.97 11.46 5.20
N LEU A 146 -0.67 11.89 6.43
CA LEU A 146 0.10 13.12 6.65
C LEU A 146 1.52 13.01 6.07
N GLY A 147 2.16 11.84 6.18
CA GLY A 147 3.47 11.57 5.58
C GLY A 147 3.44 11.67 4.05
N GLN A 148 2.41 11.12 3.39
CA GLN A 148 2.24 11.25 1.95
C GLN A 148 2.05 12.71 1.51
N ILE A 149 1.21 13.47 2.20
CA ILE A 149 1.01 14.90 1.92
C ILE A 149 2.32 15.68 2.11
N ALA A 150 3.04 15.43 3.21
CA ALA A 150 4.33 16.06 3.47
C ALA A 150 5.37 15.72 2.39
N GLY A 151 5.42 14.45 1.96
CA GLY A 151 6.30 14.00 0.87
C GLY A 151 6.04 14.77 -0.44
N LEU A 152 4.77 14.90 -0.83
CA LEU A 152 4.39 15.67 -2.01
C LEU A 152 4.75 17.16 -1.87
N ALA A 153 4.46 17.78 -0.71
CA ALA A 153 4.73 19.19 -0.47
C ALA A 153 6.23 19.52 -0.54
N VAL A 154 7.09 18.68 0.08
CA VAL A 154 8.54 18.88 0.10
C VAL A 154 9.16 18.65 -1.27
N THR A 155 8.68 17.70 -2.05
CA THR A 155 9.31 17.32 -3.31
C THR A 155 8.76 18.02 -4.54
N LEU A 156 7.60 18.69 -4.44
CA LEU A 156 7.01 19.44 -5.54
C LEU A 156 7.95 20.50 -6.14
N PRO A 157 8.63 21.38 -5.36
CA PRO A 157 9.53 22.38 -5.93
C PRO A 157 10.79 21.75 -6.55
N LEU A 158 11.23 20.60 -6.05
CA LEU A 158 12.38 19.86 -6.55
C LEU A 158 12.07 19.17 -7.88
N ALA A 159 11.03 18.36 -7.92
CA ALA A 159 10.63 17.63 -9.12
C ALA A 159 10.13 18.58 -10.24
N GLY A 160 9.52 19.70 -9.86
CA GLY A 160 9.04 20.73 -10.77
C GLY A 160 10.13 21.66 -11.30
N GLY A 161 11.40 21.47 -10.91
CA GLY A 161 12.54 22.27 -11.39
C GLY A 161 12.66 23.68 -10.78
N ALA A 162 11.84 24.02 -9.77
CA ALA A 162 11.94 25.31 -9.08
C ALA A 162 13.19 25.40 -8.17
N VAL A 163 13.65 24.23 -7.68
CA VAL A 163 14.85 24.12 -6.85
C VAL A 163 15.76 23.04 -7.44
N TYR A 164 17.01 23.39 -7.65
CA TYR A 164 18.06 22.47 -8.10
C TYR A 164 19.07 22.26 -6.95
N LEU A 165 19.39 21.01 -6.66
CA LEU A 165 20.35 20.66 -5.62
C LEU A 165 21.67 20.17 -6.24
N ILE A 166 21.61 19.02 -6.97
CA ILE A 166 22.81 18.37 -7.52
C ILE A 166 22.43 17.31 -8.58
N GLY A 167 23.28 17.12 -9.60
CA GLY A 167 23.17 16.03 -10.57
C GLY A 167 22.10 16.24 -11.63
N GLU A 168 21.35 15.20 -11.98
CA GLU A 168 20.29 15.25 -12.98
C GLU A 168 19.17 16.20 -12.58
N VAL A 169 18.69 17.03 -13.50
CA VAL A 169 17.61 17.99 -13.26
C VAL A 169 16.21 17.33 -13.26
N GLY A 170 15.22 18.03 -12.75
CA GLY A 170 13.85 17.58 -12.78
C GLY A 170 13.51 16.54 -11.69
N ARG A 171 12.76 15.51 -12.03
CA ARG A 171 12.20 14.54 -11.07
C ARG A 171 13.25 13.83 -10.21
N ALA A 172 14.46 13.64 -10.72
CA ALA A 172 15.57 13.03 -9.98
C ALA A 172 15.92 13.79 -8.71
N GLN A 173 15.72 15.11 -8.69
CA GLN A 173 16.00 15.97 -7.53
C GLN A 173 15.15 15.63 -6.28
N ALA A 174 13.99 14.99 -6.46
CA ALA A 174 13.08 14.66 -5.37
C ALA A 174 13.52 13.44 -4.55
N PHE A 175 14.31 12.53 -5.13
CA PHE A 175 14.59 11.23 -4.50
C PHE A 175 15.51 11.35 -3.29
N LEU A 176 16.68 11.92 -3.45
CA LEU A 176 17.69 11.98 -2.39
C LEU A 176 17.18 12.70 -1.13
N PRO A 177 16.52 13.89 -1.21
CA PRO A 177 15.96 14.53 -0.03
C PRO A 177 14.90 13.67 0.66
N SER A 178 14.02 12.99 -0.09
CA SER A 178 12.99 12.13 0.48
C SER A 178 13.57 10.95 1.25
N VAL A 179 14.66 10.35 0.74
CA VAL A 179 15.37 9.24 1.37
C VAL A 179 16.09 9.69 2.66
N ILE A 180 16.70 10.85 2.63
CA ILE A 180 17.36 11.43 3.82
C ILE A 180 16.31 11.72 4.91
N ILE A 181 15.20 12.39 4.56
CA ILE A 181 14.12 12.68 5.50
C ILE A 181 13.53 11.38 6.08
N PHE A 182 13.25 10.38 5.21
CA PHE A 182 12.80 9.06 5.66
C PHE A 182 13.74 8.49 6.72
N PHE A 183 15.04 8.46 6.45
CA PHE A 183 16.00 7.83 7.37
C PHE A 183 16.11 8.57 8.69
N ILE A 184 16.20 9.91 8.65
CA ILE A 184 16.26 10.74 9.87
C ILE A 184 15.03 10.52 10.75
N LEU A 185 13.83 10.48 10.14
CA LEU A 185 12.57 10.26 10.86
C LEU A 185 12.38 8.80 11.30
N ALA A 186 13.07 7.83 10.67
CA ALA A 186 13.07 6.43 11.09
C ALA A 186 14.05 6.16 12.26
N ILE A 187 15.06 7.00 12.48
CA ILE A 187 16.06 6.84 13.57
C ILE A 187 15.41 6.58 14.94
N PRO A 188 14.36 7.31 15.36
CA PRO A 188 13.71 7.05 16.65
C PRO A 188 13.20 5.62 16.79
N MET A 189 12.72 5.01 15.71
CA MET A 189 12.27 3.61 15.69
C MET A 189 13.46 2.65 15.85
N LEU A 190 14.59 2.95 15.22
CA LEU A 190 15.78 2.11 15.26
C LEU A 190 16.47 2.13 16.65
N ILE A 191 16.46 3.28 17.33
CA ILE A 191 17.27 3.50 18.55
C ILE A 191 16.42 3.46 19.82
N PHE A 192 15.27 4.15 19.83
CA PHE A 192 14.52 4.41 21.06
C PHE A 192 13.32 3.47 21.26
N PHE A 193 12.86 2.79 20.20
CA PHE A 193 11.79 1.81 20.33
C PHE A 193 12.35 0.53 20.95
N LYS A 194 11.75 0.08 22.05
CA LYS A 194 12.19 -1.14 22.75
C LYS A 194 10.99 -2.00 23.08
N LEU A 195 11.04 -3.24 22.65
CA LEU A 195 10.10 -4.27 23.06
C LEU A 195 10.51 -4.89 24.41
N PRO A 196 9.54 -5.38 25.20
CA PRO A 196 9.85 -6.25 26.35
C PRO A 196 10.70 -7.42 25.88
N LYS A 197 11.78 -7.70 26.62
CA LYS A 197 12.66 -8.84 26.32
C LYS A 197 11.84 -10.14 26.48
N LYS A 198 11.64 -10.86 25.39
CA LYS A 198 11.26 -12.28 25.46
C LYS A 198 12.55 -13.10 25.57
N GLU A 199 12.49 -14.16 26.35
CA GLU A 199 13.59 -15.13 26.38
C GLU A 199 13.82 -15.68 24.96
N TYR A 200 15.09 -15.62 24.56
CA TYR A 200 15.51 -16.16 23.27
C TYR A 200 15.49 -17.69 23.33
N VAL A 201 14.59 -18.29 22.59
CA VAL A 201 14.60 -19.74 22.38
C VAL A 201 15.34 -19.99 21.06
N PRO A 202 16.53 -20.64 21.11
CA PRO A 202 17.22 -21.03 19.88
C PRO A 202 16.35 -22.05 19.12
N ILE A 203 15.94 -21.72 17.92
CA ILE A 203 15.09 -22.56 17.10
C ILE A 203 15.94 -23.07 15.93
N ARG A 204 15.98 -24.39 15.75
CA ARG A 204 16.41 -24.99 14.48
C ARG A 204 15.37 -24.65 13.43
N ILE A 205 15.76 -23.86 12.44
CA ILE A 205 14.89 -23.44 11.35
C ILE A 205 14.91 -24.54 10.28
N ASN A 206 13.80 -25.24 10.12
CA ASN A 206 13.57 -26.13 9.01
C ASN A 206 12.57 -25.43 8.06
N LEU A 207 13.05 -24.94 6.94
CA LEU A 207 12.23 -24.16 5.99
C LEU A 207 11.01 -24.96 5.51
N LYS A 208 11.14 -26.27 5.25
CA LYS A 208 10.01 -27.12 4.82
C LYS A 208 8.92 -27.22 5.90
N GLU A 209 9.31 -27.34 7.16
CA GLU A 209 8.37 -27.38 8.28
C GLU A 209 7.68 -26.02 8.47
N GLU A 210 8.41 -24.91 8.36
CA GLU A 210 7.83 -23.56 8.47
C GLU A 210 6.80 -23.32 7.35
N TYR A 211 7.10 -23.67 6.10
CA TYR A 211 6.12 -23.61 5.01
C TYR A 211 4.89 -24.47 5.30
N LYS A 212 5.07 -25.69 5.78
CA LYS A 212 3.97 -26.60 6.13
C LYS A 212 3.09 -26.02 7.24
N ILE A 213 3.71 -25.45 8.28
CA ILE A 213 2.98 -24.79 9.39
C ILE A 213 2.16 -23.60 8.86
N GLN A 214 2.76 -22.71 8.07
CA GLN A 214 2.06 -21.54 7.53
C GLN A 214 0.96 -21.96 6.56
N TRP A 215 1.20 -22.98 5.72
CA TRP A 215 0.20 -23.53 4.83
C TRP A 215 -0.99 -24.12 5.59
N ASN A 216 -0.74 -24.86 6.68
CA ASN A 216 -1.81 -25.40 7.50
C ASN A 216 -2.63 -24.31 8.19
N LYS A 217 -1.98 -23.25 8.71
CA LYS A 217 -2.69 -22.08 9.27
C LYS A 217 -3.52 -21.37 8.21
N PHE A 218 -2.99 -21.20 7.01
CA PHE A 218 -3.73 -20.62 5.90
C PHE A 218 -4.93 -21.46 5.51
N ARG A 219 -4.74 -22.80 5.38
CA ARG A 219 -5.85 -23.73 5.12
C ARG A 219 -6.92 -23.69 6.20
N ASP A 220 -6.52 -23.63 7.46
CA ASP A 220 -7.45 -23.50 8.58
C ASP A 220 -8.24 -22.18 8.51
N LEU A 221 -7.60 -21.08 8.13
CA LEU A 221 -8.25 -19.79 7.96
C LEU A 221 -9.27 -19.79 6.80
N ILE A 222 -8.90 -20.34 5.64
CA ILE A 222 -9.76 -20.41 4.45
C ILE A 222 -10.74 -21.59 4.45
N SER A 223 -10.71 -22.45 5.49
CA SER A 223 -11.75 -23.48 5.70
C SER A 223 -13.12 -22.84 5.98
N ASP A 224 -13.15 -21.65 6.59
CA ASP A 224 -14.34 -20.82 6.63
C ASP A 224 -14.62 -20.23 5.24
N VAL A 225 -15.77 -20.59 4.68
CA VAL A 225 -16.19 -20.19 3.32
C VAL A 225 -16.30 -18.68 3.18
N ASN A 226 -16.73 -17.97 4.23
CA ASN A 226 -16.85 -16.52 4.21
C ASN A 226 -15.48 -15.85 4.20
N MET A 227 -14.55 -16.35 5.02
CA MET A 227 -13.17 -15.88 5.05
C MET A 227 -12.48 -16.11 3.70
N LYS A 228 -12.65 -17.30 3.12
CA LYS A 228 -12.12 -17.64 1.79
C LYS A 228 -12.61 -16.65 0.73
N TYR A 229 -13.92 -16.42 0.62
CA TYR A 229 -14.46 -15.48 -0.36
C TYR A 229 -14.05 -14.05 -0.07
N PHE A 230 -13.92 -13.65 1.19
CA PHE A 230 -13.48 -12.32 1.56
C PHE A 230 -12.03 -12.07 1.16
N LEU A 231 -11.09 -12.96 1.51
CA LEU A 231 -9.67 -12.81 1.16
C LEU A 231 -9.45 -12.85 -0.35
N LEU A 232 -10.17 -13.71 -1.07
CA LEU A 232 -10.10 -13.76 -2.53
C LEU A 232 -10.67 -12.49 -3.17
N ALA A 233 -11.79 -11.97 -2.66
CA ALA A 233 -12.33 -10.69 -3.11
C ALA A 233 -11.36 -9.55 -2.86
N TYR A 234 -10.79 -9.52 -1.64
CA TYR A 234 -9.81 -8.52 -1.24
C TYR A 234 -8.59 -8.52 -2.16
N PHE A 235 -8.08 -9.70 -2.48
CA PHE A 235 -6.98 -9.84 -3.43
C PHE A 235 -7.29 -9.15 -4.78
N PHE A 236 -8.44 -9.44 -5.39
CA PHE A 236 -8.78 -8.88 -6.70
C PHE A 236 -9.01 -7.37 -6.67
N PHE A 237 -9.85 -6.87 -5.77
CA PHE A 237 -10.14 -5.42 -5.80
C PHE A 237 -8.99 -4.57 -5.27
N ASN A 238 -8.23 -5.04 -4.28
CA ASN A 238 -7.08 -4.31 -3.77
C ASN A 238 -5.94 -4.26 -4.79
N ASP A 239 -5.68 -5.37 -5.49
CA ASP A 239 -4.72 -5.44 -6.59
C ASP A 239 -5.04 -4.38 -7.68
N ALA A 240 -6.30 -4.32 -8.10
CA ALA A 240 -6.73 -3.35 -9.10
C ALA A 240 -6.60 -1.90 -8.61
N ILE A 241 -7.06 -1.60 -7.39
CA ILE A 241 -7.03 -0.25 -6.83
C ILE A 241 -5.60 0.26 -6.67
N ILE A 242 -4.68 -0.57 -6.13
CA ILE A 242 -3.28 -0.19 -5.96
C ILE A 242 -2.59 -0.08 -7.32
N THR A 243 -2.89 -0.96 -8.28
CA THR A 243 -2.33 -0.88 -9.64
C THR A 243 -2.71 0.43 -10.31
N VAL A 244 -3.98 0.84 -10.22
CA VAL A 244 -4.42 2.15 -10.73
C VAL A 244 -3.67 3.27 -10.02
N ALA A 245 -3.58 3.24 -8.69
CA ALA A 245 -2.90 4.29 -7.93
C ALA A 245 -1.42 4.44 -8.33
N ASN A 246 -0.70 3.34 -8.50
CA ASN A 246 0.71 3.34 -8.88
C ASN A 246 0.95 3.81 -10.32
N ASN A 247 0.00 3.57 -11.23
CA ASN A 247 0.09 3.97 -12.62
C ASN A 247 -0.63 5.30 -12.92
N PHE A 248 -1.33 5.88 -11.94
CA PHE A 248 -2.12 7.10 -12.14
C PHE A 248 -1.29 8.29 -12.62
N PRO A 249 -0.05 8.54 -12.12
CA PRO A 249 0.80 9.61 -12.63
C PRO A 249 1.17 9.44 -14.10
N ILE A 250 1.45 8.20 -14.53
CA ILE A 250 1.75 7.86 -15.93
C ILE A 250 0.50 8.05 -16.80
N TYR A 251 -0.67 7.61 -16.29
CA TYR A 251 -1.96 7.84 -16.94
C TYR A 251 -2.21 9.34 -17.20
N LEU A 252 -2.07 10.17 -16.17
CA LEU A 252 -2.28 11.61 -16.27
C LEU A 252 -1.35 12.27 -17.30
N GLN A 253 -0.09 11.83 -17.37
CA GLN A 253 0.88 12.34 -18.33
C GLN A 253 0.52 11.96 -19.77
N ASN A 254 0.17 10.70 -20.01
CA ASN A 254 -0.04 10.21 -21.37
C ASN A 254 -1.43 10.51 -21.94
N VAL A 255 -2.42 10.74 -21.08
CA VAL A 255 -3.82 11.00 -21.50
C VAL A 255 -4.16 12.47 -21.53
N PHE A 256 -3.61 13.26 -20.60
CA PHE A 256 -3.93 14.70 -20.47
C PHE A 256 -2.72 15.61 -20.69
N GLU A 257 -1.50 15.06 -20.80
CA GLU A 257 -0.25 15.81 -21.05
C GLU A 257 0.01 16.93 -20.02
N ILE A 258 -0.44 16.75 -18.78
CA ILE A 258 -0.33 17.76 -17.72
C ILE A 258 1.02 17.69 -17.01
N ASN A 259 1.50 18.88 -16.56
CA ASN A 259 2.77 19.01 -15.86
C ASN A 259 2.72 18.42 -14.43
N ASP A 260 3.89 18.23 -13.82
CA ASP A 260 4.04 17.60 -12.51
C ASP A 260 3.38 18.38 -11.38
N LYS A 261 3.33 19.71 -11.47
CA LYS A 261 2.63 20.57 -10.51
C LYS A 261 1.13 20.25 -10.48
N THR A 262 0.48 20.19 -11.64
CA THR A 262 -0.94 19.85 -11.75
C THR A 262 -1.21 18.42 -11.28
N LYS A 263 -0.36 17.43 -11.66
CA LYS A 263 -0.48 16.05 -11.18
C LYS A 263 -0.40 15.97 -9.66
N THR A 264 0.58 16.65 -9.06
CA THR A 264 0.76 16.67 -7.60
C THR A 264 -0.44 17.34 -6.91
N MET A 265 -1.02 18.39 -7.48
CA MET A 265 -2.23 19.01 -6.94
C MET A 265 -3.44 18.08 -7.00
N ILE A 266 -3.63 17.34 -8.12
CA ILE A 266 -4.71 16.37 -8.27
C ILE A 266 -4.56 15.25 -7.24
N LEU A 267 -3.35 14.67 -7.13
CA LEU A 267 -3.07 13.60 -6.18
C LEU A 267 -3.17 14.08 -4.73
N GLY A 268 -2.64 15.25 -4.42
CA GLY A 268 -2.76 15.87 -3.09
C GLY A 268 -4.22 16.10 -2.70
N GLY A 269 -5.03 16.63 -3.63
CA GLY A 269 -6.47 16.81 -3.44
C GLY A 269 -7.19 15.46 -3.19
N ALA A 270 -6.84 14.42 -3.96
CA ALA A 270 -7.38 13.09 -3.76
C ALA A 270 -6.98 12.49 -2.40
N LEU A 271 -5.74 12.72 -1.93
CA LEU A 271 -5.31 12.28 -0.60
C LEU A 271 -6.08 13.00 0.53
N ILE A 272 -6.32 14.30 0.40
CA ILE A 272 -7.12 15.04 1.37
C ILE A 272 -8.55 14.48 1.44
N THR A 273 -9.19 14.26 0.29
CA THR A 273 -10.55 13.71 0.27
C THR A 273 -10.60 12.26 0.73
N SER A 274 -9.52 11.50 0.63
CA SER A 274 -9.46 10.12 1.13
C SER A 274 -9.51 10.04 2.66
N VAL A 275 -9.01 11.06 3.37
CA VAL A 275 -9.15 11.16 4.83
C VAL A 275 -10.64 11.26 5.22
N PHE A 276 -11.39 12.12 4.53
CA PHE A 276 -12.84 12.24 4.74
C PHE A 276 -13.56 10.94 4.35
N GLY A 277 -13.18 10.33 3.24
CA GLY A 277 -13.72 9.05 2.80
C GLY A 277 -13.55 7.94 3.85
N ALA A 278 -12.37 7.82 4.42
CA ALA A 278 -12.09 6.87 5.49
C ALA A 278 -12.97 7.11 6.73
N TYR A 279 -13.12 8.37 7.14
CA TYR A 279 -13.93 8.74 8.31
C TYR A 279 -15.43 8.47 8.08
N PHE A 280 -15.98 9.01 7.00
CA PHE A 280 -17.43 8.87 6.74
C PHE A 280 -17.85 7.45 6.40
N SER A 281 -16.99 6.68 5.74
CA SER A 281 -17.28 5.27 5.44
C SER A 281 -17.39 4.40 6.70
N GLY A 282 -16.61 4.70 7.74
CA GLY A 282 -16.76 4.08 9.06
C GLY A 282 -18.14 4.33 9.64
N ILE A 283 -18.59 5.60 9.69
CA ILE A 283 -19.92 5.99 10.19
C ILE A 283 -21.05 5.34 9.37
N ILE A 284 -20.89 5.29 8.04
CA ILE A 284 -21.88 4.64 7.16
C ILE A 284 -21.92 3.14 7.45
N ALA A 285 -20.76 2.50 7.59
CA ALA A 285 -20.67 1.08 7.89
C ALA A 285 -21.34 0.73 9.23
N ASP A 286 -21.22 1.60 10.23
CA ASP A 286 -21.91 1.44 11.52
C ASP A 286 -23.44 1.55 11.38
N LYS A 287 -23.95 2.36 10.47
CA LYS A 287 -25.39 2.55 10.26
C LYS A 287 -26.04 1.48 9.41
N ILE A 288 -25.47 1.15 8.26
CA ILE A 288 -26.10 0.27 7.26
C ILE A 288 -25.47 -1.12 7.17
N GLY A 289 -24.35 -1.35 7.89
CA GLY A 289 -23.63 -2.61 7.97
C GLY A 289 -22.42 -2.67 7.03
N LEU A 290 -21.37 -3.37 7.48
CA LEU A 290 -20.08 -3.48 6.79
C LEU A 290 -20.19 -4.04 5.38
N LYS A 291 -20.94 -5.14 5.21
CA LYS A 291 -21.10 -5.77 3.89
C LYS A 291 -21.83 -4.86 2.90
N LYS A 292 -22.88 -4.16 3.33
CA LYS A 292 -23.64 -3.25 2.45
C LYS A 292 -22.76 -2.09 2.03
N THR A 293 -22.04 -1.49 2.96
CA THR A 293 -21.11 -0.38 2.70
C THR A 293 -19.99 -0.80 1.76
N LEU A 294 -19.36 -1.95 1.97
CA LEU A 294 -18.31 -2.47 1.09
C LEU A 294 -18.83 -2.71 -0.33
N LYS A 295 -20.01 -3.33 -0.46
CA LYS A 295 -20.65 -3.53 -1.77
C LYS A 295 -20.94 -2.21 -2.48
N PHE A 296 -21.42 -1.20 -1.76
CA PHE A 296 -21.69 0.11 -2.31
C PHE A 296 -20.42 0.80 -2.81
N VAL A 297 -19.36 0.81 -1.99
CA VAL A 297 -18.07 1.41 -2.38
C VAL A 297 -17.45 0.69 -3.57
N LEU A 298 -17.44 -0.65 -3.59
CA LEU A 298 -16.95 -1.42 -4.74
C LEU A 298 -17.82 -1.22 -5.98
N GLY A 299 -19.15 -1.07 -5.82
CA GLY A 299 -20.05 -0.75 -6.91
C GLY A 299 -19.74 0.60 -7.55
N ILE A 300 -19.44 1.61 -6.74
CA ILE A 300 -18.99 2.91 -7.26
C ILE A 300 -17.67 2.73 -8.03
N TRP A 301 -16.70 1.99 -7.50
CA TRP A 301 -15.42 1.75 -8.17
C TRP A 301 -15.59 1.11 -9.56
N VAL A 302 -16.47 0.12 -9.70
CA VAL A 302 -16.74 -0.57 -10.96
C VAL A 302 -17.28 0.37 -12.05
N ILE A 303 -18.08 1.37 -11.65
CA ILE A 303 -18.62 2.37 -12.57
C ILE A 303 -17.61 3.48 -12.82
N PHE A 304 -16.89 3.87 -11.77
CA PHE A 304 -16.09 5.07 -11.75
C PHE A 304 -14.78 4.93 -12.56
N LEU A 305 -14.12 3.78 -12.51
CA LEU A 305 -12.89 3.57 -13.28
C LEU A 305 -13.11 3.64 -14.81
N PRO A 306 -14.12 2.97 -15.39
CA PRO A 306 -14.44 3.17 -16.80
C PRO A 306 -14.80 4.63 -17.11
N LEU A 307 -15.55 5.29 -16.24
CA LEU A 307 -15.91 6.71 -16.42
C LEU A 307 -14.65 7.58 -16.50
N LEU A 308 -13.70 7.41 -15.55
CA LEU A 308 -12.40 8.09 -15.62
C LEU A 308 -11.63 7.74 -16.90
N GLY A 309 -11.75 6.49 -17.37
CA GLY A 309 -11.10 6.02 -18.60
C GLY A 309 -11.61 6.66 -19.88
N ILE A 310 -12.87 7.07 -19.97
CA ILE A 310 -13.47 7.62 -21.19
C ILE A 310 -13.53 9.14 -21.25
N ILE A 311 -13.38 9.84 -20.12
CA ILE A 311 -13.46 11.30 -20.07
C ILE A 311 -12.22 11.93 -20.71
N ASN A 312 -12.46 12.91 -21.59
CA ASN A 312 -11.42 13.70 -22.27
C ASN A 312 -11.28 15.10 -21.69
N ASN A 313 -12.29 15.63 -21.01
CA ASN A 313 -12.26 16.96 -20.43
C ASN A 313 -11.52 16.94 -19.10
N LEU A 314 -10.39 17.65 -19.02
CA LEU A 314 -9.53 17.69 -17.82
C LEU A 314 -10.27 18.25 -16.59
N ASN A 315 -11.09 19.30 -16.75
CA ASN A 315 -11.79 19.91 -15.61
C ASN A 315 -12.81 18.95 -15.00
N ILE A 316 -13.55 18.22 -15.84
CA ILE A 316 -14.48 17.18 -15.39
C ILE A 316 -13.68 16.06 -14.70
N PHE A 317 -12.56 15.65 -15.29
CA PHE A 317 -11.68 14.64 -14.73
C PHE A 317 -11.16 15.04 -13.35
N ILE A 318 -10.69 16.27 -13.16
CA ILE A 318 -10.24 16.80 -11.86
C ILE A 318 -11.38 16.76 -10.82
N GLY A 319 -12.59 17.17 -11.20
CA GLY A 319 -13.77 17.06 -10.33
C GLY A 319 -14.05 15.62 -9.90
N LEU A 320 -13.89 14.66 -10.81
CA LEU A 320 -14.04 13.26 -10.49
C LEU A 320 -12.89 12.73 -9.60
N CYS A 321 -11.67 13.24 -9.72
CA CYS A 321 -10.56 12.85 -8.84
C CYS A 321 -10.80 13.18 -7.37
N ILE A 322 -11.63 14.20 -7.07
CA ILE A 322 -12.08 14.48 -5.69
C ILE A 322 -12.93 13.31 -5.16
N ILE A 323 -13.86 12.79 -5.99
CA ILE A 323 -14.70 11.64 -5.65
C ILE A 323 -13.83 10.37 -5.58
N TYR A 324 -12.88 10.21 -6.50
CA TYR A 324 -11.90 9.13 -6.49
C TYR A 324 -11.18 9.05 -5.14
N GLY A 325 -10.64 10.16 -4.64
CA GLY A 325 -9.96 10.19 -3.34
C GLY A 325 -10.89 9.73 -2.22
N PHE A 326 -12.13 10.21 -2.17
CA PHE A 326 -13.10 9.82 -1.15
C PHE A 326 -13.35 8.30 -1.13
N ILE A 327 -13.63 7.67 -2.27
CA ILE A 327 -13.84 6.23 -2.34
C ILE A 327 -12.55 5.43 -2.13
N PHE A 328 -11.39 5.98 -2.50
CA PHE A 328 -10.08 5.39 -2.27
C PHE A 328 -9.80 5.23 -0.77
N GLY A 329 -9.98 6.28 0.03
CA GLY A 329 -9.80 6.24 1.48
C GLY A 329 -10.77 5.30 2.20
N SER A 330 -11.98 5.11 1.66
CA SER A 330 -13.03 4.29 2.27
C SER A 330 -12.67 2.80 2.33
N ILE A 331 -11.93 2.28 1.34
CA ILE A 331 -11.78 0.84 1.11
C ILE A 331 -11.08 0.14 2.29
N TRP A 332 -9.96 0.68 2.77
CA TRP A 332 -9.17 0.04 3.83
C TRP A 332 -9.84 0.13 5.19
N THR A 333 -10.59 1.20 5.46
CA THR A 333 -11.37 1.32 6.70
C THR A 333 -12.41 0.21 6.80
N ILE A 334 -13.19 0.01 5.74
CA ILE A 334 -14.28 -0.97 5.72
C ILE A 334 -13.74 -2.40 5.69
N THR A 335 -12.68 -2.65 4.93
CA THR A 335 -12.11 -4.01 4.81
C THR A 335 -11.42 -4.48 6.08
N ARG A 336 -10.74 -3.59 6.83
CA ARG A 336 -10.20 -3.93 8.16
C ARG A 336 -11.31 -4.28 9.15
N ALA A 337 -12.38 -3.49 9.18
CA ALA A 337 -13.55 -3.78 10.02
C ALA A 337 -14.23 -5.10 9.63
N ALA A 338 -14.37 -5.37 8.32
CA ALA A 338 -14.93 -6.63 7.83
C ALA A 338 -14.04 -7.82 8.18
N MET A 339 -12.72 -7.69 8.07
CA MET A 339 -11.76 -8.71 8.50
C MET A 339 -11.90 -9.03 9.98
N THR A 340 -12.02 -7.99 10.84
CA THR A 340 -12.24 -8.17 12.29
C THR A 340 -13.54 -8.92 12.56
N ALA A 341 -14.63 -8.57 11.89
CA ALA A 341 -15.93 -9.20 12.06
C ALA A 341 -15.98 -10.67 11.58
N LEU A 342 -15.21 -11.00 10.54
CA LEU A 342 -15.15 -12.35 9.98
C LEU A 342 -14.22 -13.28 10.76
N THR A 343 -13.20 -12.74 11.44
CA THR A 343 -12.19 -13.56 12.12
C THR A 343 -12.65 -13.92 13.54
N PRO A 344 -12.66 -15.23 13.92
CA PRO A 344 -12.88 -15.63 15.30
C PRO A 344 -11.86 -14.99 16.25
N LYS A 345 -12.28 -14.68 17.49
CA LYS A 345 -11.43 -13.99 18.50
C LYS A 345 -10.09 -14.72 18.75
N GLU A 346 -10.11 -16.04 18.73
CA GLU A 346 -8.94 -16.89 18.92
C GLU A 346 -7.95 -16.86 17.74
N LYS A 347 -8.48 -16.55 16.55
CA LYS A 347 -7.74 -16.54 15.28
C LYS A 347 -7.30 -15.13 14.81
N LEU A 348 -7.64 -14.07 15.55
CA LEU A 348 -7.41 -12.68 15.14
C LEU A 348 -5.95 -12.40 14.78
N ASN A 349 -4.99 -12.87 15.57
CA ASN A 349 -3.58 -12.57 15.35
C ASN A 349 -3.09 -13.08 13.99
N TYR A 350 -3.29 -14.38 13.69
CA TYR A 350 -2.85 -14.90 12.40
C TYR A 350 -3.79 -14.54 11.24
N GLY A 351 -5.07 -14.29 11.52
CA GLY A 351 -5.99 -13.75 10.55
C GLY A 351 -5.52 -12.40 10.00
N PHE A 352 -5.16 -11.47 10.89
CA PHE A 352 -4.58 -10.19 10.48
C PHE A 352 -3.22 -10.32 9.81
N SER A 353 -2.39 -11.30 10.20
CA SER A 353 -1.13 -11.56 9.50
C SER A 353 -1.38 -11.97 8.05
N PHE A 354 -2.35 -12.86 7.79
CA PHE A 354 -2.72 -13.23 6.41
C PHE A 354 -3.42 -12.10 5.65
N TYR A 355 -4.24 -11.27 6.33
CA TYR A 355 -4.82 -10.09 5.72
C TYR A 355 -3.74 -9.09 5.27
N THR A 356 -2.77 -8.79 6.15
CA THR A 356 -1.63 -7.94 5.79
C THR A 356 -0.81 -8.55 4.66
N LEU A 357 -0.57 -9.85 4.69
CA LEU A 357 0.12 -10.55 3.62
C LEU A 357 -0.67 -10.44 2.29
N ALA A 358 -1.99 -10.66 2.32
CA ALA A 358 -2.85 -10.52 1.16
C ALA A 358 -2.82 -9.08 0.61
N GLU A 359 -2.83 -8.08 1.50
CA GLU A 359 -2.69 -6.66 1.13
C GLU A 359 -1.39 -6.38 0.39
N ARG A 360 -0.26 -6.92 0.88
CA ARG A 360 1.07 -6.67 0.33
C ARG A 360 1.38 -7.49 -0.94
N VAL A 361 0.82 -8.68 -1.04
CA VAL A 361 1.00 -9.58 -2.19
C VAL A 361 0.00 -9.30 -3.29
N SER A 362 -1.09 -8.58 -3.02
CA SER A 362 -2.11 -8.29 -4.04
C SER A 362 -1.61 -7.43 -5.22
N THR A 363 -0.44 -6.81 -5.14
CA THR A 363 0.18 -6.12 -6.28
C THR A 363 0.92 -7.09 -7.20
N PHE A 364 0.23 -8.11 -7.70
CA PHE A 364 0.80 -9.17 -8.54
C PHE A 364 0.16 -9.24 -9.93
N ILE A 365 -1.14 -9.55 -9.99
CA ILE A 365 -1.84 -9.77 -11.27
C ILE A 365 -2.17 -8.43 -11.93
N GLY A 366 -2.56 -7.43 -11.16
CA GLY A 366 -2.92 -6.11 -11.65
C GLY A 366 -1.78 -5.40 -12.37
N PRO A 367 -0.58 -5.22 -11.75
CA PRO A 367 0.57 -4.62 -12.43
C PRO A 367 0.99 -5.39 -13.67
N LEU A 368 1.02 -6.74 -13.59
CA LEU A 368 1.31 -7.58 -14.76
C LEU A 368 0.31 -7.35 -15.89
N SER A 369 -0.99 -7.34 -15.57
CA SER A 369 -2.05 -7.09 -16.56
C SER A 369 -1.96 -5.68 -17.15
N TRP A 370 -1.75 -4.66 -16.31
CA TRP A 370 -1.55 -3.28 -16.78
C TRP A 370 -0.36 -3.18 -17.72
N GLY A 371 0.79 -3.72 -17.32
CA GLY A 371 2.01 -3.71 -18.12
C GLY A 371 1.85 -4.44 -19.46
N LEU A 372 1.20 -5.61 -19.47
CA LEU A 372 0.92 -6.35 -20.70
C LEU A 372 -0.03 -5.59 -21.63
N ILE A 373 -1.10 -4.99 -21.10
CA ILE A 373 -2.05 -4.19 -21.91
C ILE A 373 -1.33 -3.01 -22.55
N THR A 374 -0.55 -2.25 -21.77
CA THR A 374 0.15 -1.08 -22.28
C THR A 374 1.25 -1.44 -23.28
N LEU A 375 1.84 -2.63 -23.17
CA LEU A 375 2.80 -3.16 -24.11
C LEU A 375 2.14 -3.63 -25.41
N LEU A 376 1.13 -4.50 -25.30
CA LEU A 376 0.49 -5.12 -26.46
C LEU A 376 -0.33 -4.11 -27.29
N LEU A 377 -0.90 -3.10 -26.64
CA LEU A 377 -1.66 -2.03 -27.29
C LEU A 377 -0.85 -0.75 -27.50
N ALA A 378 0.49 -0.84 -27.56
CA ALA A 378 1.35 0.32 -27.71
C ALA A 378 1.03 1.19 -28.93
N SER A 379 0.59 0.58 -30.03
CA SER A 379 0.16 1.26 -31.27
C SER A 379 -1.08 2.14 -31.10
N LEU A 380 -1.89 1.94 -30.04
CA LEU A 380 -3.08 2.74 -29.75
C LEU A 380 -2.79 4.03 -28.94
N GLY A 381 -1.53 4.37 -28.69
CA GLY A 381 -1.18 5.57 -27.97
C GLY A 381 -1.83 5.68 -26.59
N ALA A 382 -2.47 6.81 -26.28
CA ALA A 382 -3.14 7.05 -24.99
C ALA A 382 -4.31 6.09 -24.69
N VAL A 383 -4.94 5.52 -25.73
CA VAL A 383 -6.10 4.62 -25.57
C VAL A 383 -5.73 3.36 -24.78
N ARG A 384 -4.47 2.87 -24.87
CA ARG A 384 -3.99 1.71 -24.10
C ARG A 384 -4.19 1.88 -22.60
N TYR A 385 -3.98 3.09 -22.06
CA TYR A 385 -4.18 3.38 -20.63
C TYR A 385 -5.63 3.36 -20.22
N ARG A 386 -6.53 3.79 -21.12
CA ARG A 386 -7.98 3.73 -20.91
C ARG A 386 -8.49 2.29 -20.87
N VAL A 387 -7.96 1.44 -21.76
CA VAL A 387 -8.24 -0.01 -21.75
C VAL A 387 -7.75 -0.64 -20.44
N ALA A 388 -6.55 -0.29 -19.98
CA ALA A 388 -6.03 -0.78 -18.71
C ALA A 388 -6.92 -0.40 -17.52
N MET A 389 -7.44 0.84 -17.47
CA MET A 389 -8.43 1.28 -16.46
C MET A 389 -9.69 0.40 -16.46
N ILE A 390 -10.23 0.08 -17.64
CA ILE A 390 -11.43 -0.76 -17.79
C ILE A 390 -11.16 -2.18 -17.30
N VAL A 391 -9.97 -2.74 -17.60
CA VAL A 391 -9.61 -4.09 -17.12
C VAL A 391 -9.47 -4.09 -15.59
N MET A 392 -8.93 -3.04 -14.97
CA MET A 392 -8.91 -2.93 -13.51
C MET A 392 -10.33 -2.86 -12.93
N ALA A 393 -11.28 -2.21 -13.59
CA ALA A 393 -12.68 -2.23 -13.18
C ALA A 393 -13.28 -3.64 -13.21
N ILE A 394 -12.90 -4.49 -14.18
CA ILE A 394 -13.31 -5.91 -14.22
C ILE A 394 -12.79 -6.66 -12.98
N PHE A 395 -11.54 -6.44 -12.58
CA PHE A 395 -10.99 -7.08 -11.37
C PHE A 395 -11.78 -6.66 -10.11
N ILE A 396 -12.15 -5.38 -10.00
CA ILE A 396 -12.99 -4.91 -8.89
C ILE A 396 -14.39 -5.53 -8.98
N ALA A 397 -14.96 -5.70 -10.17
CA ALA A 397 -16.26 -6.36 -10.37
C ALA A 397 -16.21 -7.83 -9.93
N ILE A 398 -15.12 -8.56 -10.20
CA ILE A 398 -14.89 -9.91 -9.68
C ILE A 398 -14.88 -9.88 -8.15
N GLY A 399 -14.14 -8.94 -7.56
CA GLY A 399 -14.11 -8.73 -6.10
C GLY A 399 -15.51 -8.46 -5.53
N LEU A 400 -16.28 -7.58 -6.15
CA LEU A 400 -17.67 -7.28 -5.78
C LEU A 400 -18.58 -8.52 -5.86
N TYR A 401 -18.43 -9.32 -6.92
CA TYR A 401 -19.17 -10.57 -7.05
C TYR A 401 -18.88 -11.56 -5.92
N LEU A 402 -17.59 -11.69 -5.55
CA LEU A 402 -17.17 -12.55 -4.45
C LEU A 402 -17.68 -12.04 -3.08
N ILE A 403 -17.67 -10.72 -2.85
CA ILE A 403 -18.22 -10.12 -1.62
C ILE A 403 -19.74 -10.39 -1.48
N LYS A 404 -20.49 -10.50 -2.58
CA LYS A 404 -21.90 -10.88 -2.49
C LYS A 404 -22.10 -12.25 -1.81
N LYS A 405 -21.15 -13.19 -1.97
CA LYS A 405 -21.18 -14.53 -1.38
C LYS A 405 -20.79 -14.57 0.11
N VAL A 406 -20.12 -13.54 0.62
CA VAL A 406 -19.71 -13.45 2.03
C VAL A 406 -20.93 -13.22 2.91
N LYS A 407 -21.06 -13.95 4.02
CA LYS A 407 -22.07 -13.71 5.06
C LYS A 407 -21.39 -13.15 6.31
N ILE A 408 -21.67 -11.91 6.65
CA ILE A 408 -21.26 -11.30 7.94
C ILE A 408 -22.48 -11.36 8.84
N SER A 409 -22.39 -12.03 10.00
CA SER A 409 -23.54 -12.17 10.90
C SER A 409 -23.83 -10.84 11.61
N GLU A 410 -25.09 -10.42 11.64
CA GLU A 410 -25.53 -9.19 12.32
C GLU A 410 -25.18 -9.18 13.82
N HIS A 411 -25.15 -10.34 14.45
CA HIS A 411 -24.74 -10.47 15.84
C HIS A 411 -23.27 -10.07 16.07
N LYS A 412 -22.36 -10.51 15.20
CA LYS A 412 -20.94 -10.11 15.25
C LYS A 412 -20.73 -8.63 14.89
N GLU A 413 -21.54 -8.08 13.97
CA GLU A 413 -21.53 -6.63 13.68
C GLU A 413 -21.97 -5.83 14.91
N ASN A 414 -23.00 -6.28 15.62
CA ASN A 414 -23.50 -5.59 16.83
C ASN A 414 -22.52 -5.68 18.01
N GLU A 415 -21.84 -6.82 18.21
CA GLU A 415 -20.74 -6.93 19.19
C GLU A 415 -19.61 -5.97 18.90
N LEU A 416 -19.21 -5.84 17.61
CA LEU A 416 -18.16 -4.93 17.19
C LEU A 416 -18.57 -3.47 17.42
N ARG A 417 -19.82 -3.10 17.10
CA ARG A 417 -20.41 -1.77 17.36
C ARG A 417 -20.38 -1.44 18.85
N ALA A 418 -20.81 -2.36 19.70
CA ALA A 418 -20.80 -2.18 21.16
C ALA A 418 -19.38 -2.03 21.74
N SER A 419 -18.36 -2.59 21.10
CA SER A 419 -16.95 -2.44 21.50
C SER A 419 -16.31 -1.14 21.06
N LEU A 420 -16.82 -0.48 20.01
CA LEU A 420 -16.32 0.80 19.47
C LEU A 420 -16.96 2.02 20.14
N THR A 421 -18.13 1.83 20.79
CA THR A 421 -18.86 2.89 21.51
C THR A 421 -18.49 2.99 23.00
N ARG A 422 -17.68 2.08 23.51
CA ARG A 422 -17.03 2.13 24.83
C ARG A 422 -15.57 2.58 24.71
#